data_554f03b90f3f045d1fb919f2248f3824
#
_entry.id   554f03b90f3f045d1fb919f2248f3824
#
_cell.length_a   1.000
_cell.length_b   1.000
_cell.length_c   1.000
_cell.angle_alpha   90.00
_cell.angle_beta   90.00
_cell.angle_gamma   90.00
#
_symmetry.space_group_name_H-M   'P 1'
#
loop_
_entity.id
_entity.type
_entity.pdbx_description
1 polymer ?
#
loop_
_entity_poly.entity_id
_entity_poly.type
_entity_poly.pdbx_seq_one_letter_code
_entity_poly.pdbx_strand_id
1 'polypeptide(L)'
;MAFVALTSLACSKDNPSEQAAQQTQMATLEVNVAEGITTRATSVNDANIGSAAGDIQVLVFNNEGDLLAYGVNAASSSTISISIPTGTVECYAVVNSSDDLSNISTKTNFQKRLSHLKNNTTSRMEMLGSVSKTVAAGANSVSIAVKRFASKVQINKITPAFAAPAHRAMEFKLVGVYLINVNGTCPYTMIPTGASESTSWYNKRKYVSGDCNHLITDKFSTPVVIQTTAGVVTPYSTPHYLYCYPNPITTDVSTTTWSERISRLVVETTLGGTTYYYSVNIPTPQCNTVYQITNMKITGLGTDTPDAVVQKGSLSVSLTVTDWSTGFSKEVEY
;
A
#
# COMPACT_ATOMS: atom_id res chain seq x y z
N MET A 1 -76.08 51.07 -48.18
CA MET A 1 -74.70 51.30 -47.82
C MET A 1 -74.31 50.31 -46.77
N ALA A 2 -73.64 49.23 -47.15
CA ALA A 2 -73.21 48.17 -46.23
C ALA A 2 -71.68 48.32 -45.97
N PHE A 3 -71.31 48.48 -44.72
CA PHE A 3 -69.90 48.47 -44.30
C PHE A 3 -69.54 47.07 -43.91
N VAL A 4 -68.58 46.51 -44.63
CA VAL A 4 -67.98 45.23 -44.31
C VAL A 4 -66.75 45.52 -43.43
N ALA A 5 -66.78 44.99 -42.19
CA ALA A 5 -65.61 45.07 -41.29
C ALA A 5 -64.71 43.86 -41.54
N LEU A 6 -63.49 44.05 -42.01
CA LEU A 6 -62.46 43.02 -42.04
C LEU A 6 -61.84 42.86 -40.65
N THR A 7 -61.96 41.69 -40.05
CA THR A 7 -61.21 41.30 -38.87
C THR A 7 -59.92 40.62 -39.31
N SER A 8 -58.76 41.26 -39.01
CA SER A 8 -57.45 40.67 -39.18
C SER A 8 -57.15 39.71 -38.04
N LEU A 9 -57.02 38.43 -38.38
CA LEU A 9 -56.42 37.42 -37.47
C LEU A 9 -54.91 37.72 -37.39
N ALA A 10 -54.44 38.13 -36.21
CA ALA A 10 -53.06 38.15 -35.87
C ALA A 10 -52.64 36.72 -35.49
N CYS A 11 -51.80 36.07 -36.33
CA CYS A 11 -51.06 34.88 -35.96
C CYS A 11 -49.99 35.28 -34.95
N SER A 12 -50.11 34.89 -33.69
CA SER A 12 -49.00 34.92 -32.75
C SER A 12 -48.03 33.82 -33.16
N LYS A 13 -46.85 34.21 -33.62
CA LYS A 13 -45.71 33.29 -33.69
C LYS A 13 -45.32 32.96 -32.26
N ASP A 14 -45.60 31.75 -31.81
CA ASP A 14 -44.94 31.16 -30.67
C ASP A 14 -43.47 31.05 -31.03
N ASN A 15 -42.67 31.92 -30.40
CA ASN A 15 -41.21 31.79 -30.36
C ASN A 15 -40.95 30.53 -29.56
N PRO A 16 -40.28 29.47 -30.10
CA PRO A 16 -39.73 28.42 -29.27
C PRO A 16 -38.76 29.12 -28.30
N SER A 17 -39.02 28.97 -27.01
CA SER A 17 -38.11 29.38 -25.97
C SER A 17 -36.73 28.85 -26.33
N GLU A 18 -35.81 29.79 -26.62
CA GLU A 18 -34.37 29.50 -26.61
C GLU A 18 -34.09 28.96 -25.22
N GLN A 19 -34.00 27.62 -25.12
CA GLN A 19 -33.32 26.98 -24.02
C GLN A 19 -31.89 27.51 -24.10
N ALA A 20 -31.63 28.56 -23.33
CA ALA A 20 -30.28 29.08 -23.15
C ALA A 20 -29.42 27.88 -22.73
N ALA A 21 -28.59 27.39 -23.65
CA ALA A 21 -27.59 26.38 -23.35
C ALA A 21 -26.83 26.98 -22.15
N GLN A 22 -26.98 26.35 -20.99
CA GLN A 22 -26.25 26.71 -19.78
C GLN A 22 -24.77 26.64 -20.16
N GLN A 23 -24.15 27.77 -20.41
CA GLN A 23 -22.71 27.86 -20.66
C GLN A 23 -22.02 27.27 -19.43
N THR A 24 -21.44 26.10 -19.59
CA THR A 24 -20.67 25.43 -18.54
C THR A 24 -19.54 26.37 -18.12
N GLN A 25 -19.69 26.98 -16.94
CA GLN A 25 -18.71 27.92 -16.44
C GLN A 25 -17.44 27.18 -16.02
N MET A 26 -16.30 27.56 -16.59
CA MET A 26 -15.00 26.99 -16.26
C MET A 26 -14.42 27.68 -15.03
N ALA A 27 -13.72 26.90 -14.22
CA ALA A 27 -13.02 27.33 -13.02
C ALA A 27 -11.60 26.77 -13.00
N THR A 28 -10.71 27.40 -12.26
CA THR A 28 -9.39 26.88 -11.96
C THR A 28 -9.43 26.13 -10.63
N LEU A 29 -8.96 24.89 -10.61
CA LEU A 29 -8.75 24.10 -9.42
C LEU A 29 -7.26 23.90 -9.18
N GLU A 30 -6.76 24.38 -8.05
CA GLU A 30 -5.42 24.11 -7.56
C GLU A 30 -5.46 22.90 -6.62
N VAL A 31 -4.76 21.84 -6.98
CA VAL A 31 -4.66 20.60 -6.20
C VAL A 31 -3.31 20.54 -5.52
N ASN A 32 -3.29 20.57 -4.20
CA ASN A 32 -2.11 20.40 -3.36
C ASN A 32 -2.04 18.98 -2.85
N VAL A 33 -0.94 18.27 -3.15
CA VAL A 33 -0.74 16.87 -2.73
C VAL A 33 0.28 16.81 -1.61
N ALA A 34 -0.10 16.18 -0.49
CA ALA A 34 0.77 16.02 0.67
C ALA A 34 0.68 14.57 1.19
N GLU A 35 1.75 14.09 1.84
CA GLU A 35 1.64 12.89 2.64
C GLU A 35 0.65 13.09 3.79
N GLY A 36 -0.15 12.08 4.09
CA GLY A 36 -0.98 12.09 5.30
C GLY A 36 -0.08 12.34 6.52
N ILE A 37 -0.51 13.23 7.42
CA ILE A 37 0.30 13.76 8.53
C ILE A 37 0.94 12.61 9.32
N THR A 38 2.28 12.55 9.30
CA THR A 38 3.06 11.69 10.18
C THR A 38 3.49 12.51 11.39
N THR A 39 2.85 12.28 12.54
CA THR A 39 3.22 12.95 13.80
C THR A 39 4.42 12.35 14.51
N ARG A 40 5.05 11.33 13.95
CA ARG A 40 6.29 10.73 14.45
C ARG A 40 7.35 10.71 13.37
N ALA A 41 8.56 11.14 13.73
CA ALA A 41 9.76 10.89 12.97
C ALA A 41 9.90 9.37 12.76
N THR A 42 9.51 8.90 11.60
CA THR A 42 9.70 7.52 11.19
C THR A 42 11.16 7.34 10.81
N SER A 43 11.65 6.13 11.00
CA SER A 43 13.01 5.74 10.69
C SER A 43 13.45 6.20 9.31
N VAL A 44 14.70 6.54 9.21
CA VAL A 44 15.47 6.79 7.99
C VAL A 44 15.02 5.84 6.86
N ASN A 45 14.60 6.38 5.71
CA ASN A 45 14.23 5.71 4.46
C ASN A 45 12.74 5.36 4.24
N ASP A 46 11.80 6.08 4.81
CA ASP A 46 10.42 5.95 4.33
C ASP A 46 10.26 6.67 2.98
N ALA A 47 9.58 6.02 2.04
CA ALA A 47 9.34 6.56 0.70
C ALA A 47 8.58 7.88 0.77
N ASN A 48 9.11 8.90 0.11
CA ASN A 48 8.54 10.23 0.04
C ASN A 48 7.79 10.44 -1.28
N ILE A 49 6.99 11.50 -1.35
CA ILE A 49 6.45 12.01 -2.61
C ILE A 49 7.64 12.33 -3.53
N GLY A 50 7.63 11.77 -4.73
CA GLY A 50 8.65 12.05 -5.72
C GLY A 50 8.65 13.52 -6.14
N SER A 51 9.81 14.03 -6.51
CA SER A 51 10.01 15.42 -6.91
C SER A 51 10.23 15.61 -8.42
N ALA A 52 10.25 14.54 -9.20
CA ALA A 52 10.35 14.64 -10.65
C ALA A 52 9.02 15.08 -11.29
N ALA A 53 9.09 15.65 -12.48
CA ALA A 53 7.88 15.93 -13.26
C ALA A 53 7.14 14.63 -13.57
N GLY A 54 5.82 14.61 -13.36
CA GLY A 54 4.98 13.42 -13.56
C GLY A 54 4.97 12.43 -12.40
N ASP A 55 5.73 12.66 -11.32
CA ASP A 55 5.66 11.82 -10.12
C ASP A 55 4.29 11.91 -9.42
N ILE A 56 3.56 12.99 -9.64
CA ILE A 56 2.19 13.17 -9.17
C ILE A 56 1.27 13.29 -10.38
N GLN A 57 0.25 12.45 -10.43
CA GLN A 57 -0.80 12.43 -11.45
C GLN A 57 -2.14 12.71 -10.77
N VAL A 58 -2.88 13.70 -11.24
CA VAL A 58 -4.19 14.07 -10.71
C VAL A 58 -5.26 13.78 -11.76
N LEU A 59 -6.32 13.08 -11.34
CA LEU A 59 -7.51 12.82 -12.13
C LEU A 59 -8.71 13.45 -11.44
N VAL A 60 -9.53 14.16 -12.20
CA VAL A 60 -10.76 14.79 -11.69
C VAL A 60 -11.95 14.21 -12.41
N PHE A 61 -12.88 13.61 -11.66
CA PHE A 61 -14.09 12.99 -12.20
C PHE A 61 -15.33 13.78 -11.78
N ASN A 62 -16.37 13.78 -12.64
CA ASN A 62 -17.69 14.26 -12.30
C ASN A 62 -18.48 13.24 -11.43
N ASN A 63 -19.70 13.59 -11.04
CA ASN A 63 -20.56 12.69 -10.24
C ASN A 63 -20.98 11.42 -11.01
N GLU A 64 -21.00 11.48 -12.33
CA GLU A 64 -21.32 10.35 -13.21
C GLU A 64 -20.13 9.40 -13.36
N GLY A 65 -18.95 9.84 -12.95
CA GLY A 65 -17.69 9.10 -13.01
C GLY A 65 -16.91 9.28 -14.30
N ASP A 66 -17.23 10.28 -15.12
CA ASP A 66 -16.48 10.62 -16.33
C ASP A 66 -15.28 11.52 -15.96
N LEU A 67 -14.15 11.32 -16.63
CA LEU A 67 -12.98 12.16 -16.44
C LEU A 67 -13.22 13.55 -17.02
N LEU A 68 -13.15 14.56 -16.16
CA LEU A 68 -13.20 15.98 -16.55
C LEU A 68 -11.84 16.54 -16.92
N ALA A 69 -10.79 16.12 -16.19
CA ALA A 69 -9.45 16.62 -16.41
C ALA A 69 -8.39 15.66 -15.83
N TYR A 70 -7.22 15.70 -16.45
CA TYR A 70 -5.99 15.04 -16.02
C TYR A 70 -4.86 16.06 -15.97
N GLY A 71 -3.99 15.97 -14.96
CA GLY A 71 -2.84 16.84 -14.80
C GLY A 71 -1.69 16.15 -14.11
N VAL A 72 -0.48 16.64 -14.36
CA VAL A 72 0.74 16.14 -13.72
C VAL A 72 1.51 17.30 -13.10
N ASN A 73 2.32 17.02 -12.08
CA ASN A 73 3.16 18.03 -11.47
C ASN A 73 4.34 18.41 -12.38
N ALA A 74 4.76 19.67 -12.27
CA ALA A 74 6.10 20.10 -12.70
C ALA A 74 7.15 19.59 -11.70
N ALA A 75 8.40 19.54 -12.12
CA ALA A 75 9.50 19.15 -11.23
C ALA A 75 9.53 20.02 -9.97
N SER A 76 9.76 19.40 -8.83
CA SER A 76 9.82 20.01 -7.50
C SER A 76 8.53 20.73 -7.04
N SER A 77 7.38 20.40 -7.68
CA SER A 77 6.06 20.94 -7.28
C SER A 77 5.16 19.83 -6.77
N SER A 78 4.47 20.06 -5.66
CA SER A 78 3.37 19.23 -5.17
C SER A 78 1.99 19.82 -5.50
N THR A 79 1.96 20.91 -6.27
CA THR A 79 0.75 21.63 -6.66
C THR A 79 0.51 21.52 -8.16
N ILE A 80 -0.73 21.19 -8.53
CA ILE A 80 -1.16 21.06 -9.93
C ILE A 80 -2.38 21.95 -10.14
N SER A 81 -2.34 22.82 -11.15
CA SER A 81 -3.45 23.70 -11.52
C SER A 81 -4.18 23.15 -12.74
N ILE A 82 -5.48 22.95 -12.63
CA ILE A 82 -6.33 22.30 -13.64
C ILE A 82 -7.56 23.17 -13.92
N SER A 83 -7.94 23.31 -15.19
CA SER A 83 -9.18 23.97 -15.59
C SER A 83 -10.30 22.93 -15.73
N ILE A 84 -11.40 23.12 -15.00
CA ILE A 84 -12.55 22.19 -14.98
C ILE A 84 -13.88 22.97 -14.95
N PRO A 85 -14.99 22.33 -15.35
CA PRO A 85 -16.33 22.90 -15.15
C PRO A 85 -16.64 23.09 -13.67
N THR A 86 -17.47 24.09 -13.35
CA THR A 86 -18.08 24.23 -12.02
C THR A 86 -19.00 23.06 -11.70
N GLY A 87 -19.05 22.68 -10.42
CA GLY A 87 -19.87 21.53 -9.95
C GLY A 87 -19.17 20.70 -8.90
N THR A 88 -19.81 19.63 -8.47
CA THR A 88 -19.19 18.67 -7.54
C THR A 88 -18.33 17.69 -8.29
N VAL A 89 -17.09 17.54 -7.84
CA VAL A 89 -16.08 16.66 -8.46
C VAL A 89 -15.42 15.80 -7.41
N GLU A 90 -14.85 14.69 -7.85
CA GLU A 90 -13.99 13.83 -7.06
C GLU A 90 -12.57 13.84 -7.65
N CYS A 91 -11.63 14.30 -6.84
CA CYS A 91 -10.23 14.44 -7.21
C CYS A 91 -9.43 13.27 -6.65
N TYR A 92 -8.63 12.64 -7.48
CA TYR A 92 -7.67 11.60 -7.10
C TYR A 92 -6.26 12.10 -7.37
N ALA A 93 -5.35 11.82 -6.45
CA ALA A 93 -3.92 12.00 -6.65
C ALA A 93 -3.21 10.65 -6.55
N VAL A 94 -2.50 10.26 -7.60
CA VAL A 94 -1.63 9.09 -7.64
C VAL A 94 -0.20 9.57 -7.65
N VAL A 95 0.62 9.03 -6.75
CA VAL A 95 2.00 9.46 -6.55
C VAL A 95 2.94 8.28 -6.75
N ASN A 96 4.07 8.54 -7.40
CA ASN A 96 5.13 7.57 -7.67
C ASN A 96 4.70 6.36 -8.52
N SER A 97 3.57 6.44 -9.22
CA SER A 97 3.18 5.38 -10.14
C SER A 97 4.16 5.27 -11.32
N SER A 98 4.42 4.04 -11.75
CA SER A 98 5.11 3.76 -13.02
C SER A 98 4.18 3.81 -14.23
N ASP A 99 2.87 3.84 -14.00
CA ASP A 99 1.85 3.81 -15.03
C ASP A 99 1.49 5.24 -15.46
N ASP A 100 1.31 5.43 -16.77
CA ASP A 100 0.69 6.63 -17.32
C ASP A 100 -0.84 6.49 -17.24
N LEU A 101 -1.47 7.40 -16.51
CA LEU A 101 -2.92 7.43 -16.29
C LEU A 101 -3.66 8.40 -17.23
N SER A 102 -2.96 9.04 -18.18
CA SER A 102 -3.56 10.02 -19.11
C SER A 102 -4.65 9.43 -20.00
N ASN A 103 -4.65 8.11 -20.20
CA ASN A 103 -5.61 7.38 -21.03
C ASN A 103 -6.85 6.88 -20.26
N ILE A 104 -6.97 7.19 -18.98
CA ILE A 104 -8.17 6.86 -18.19
C ILE A 104 -9.31 7.79 -18.60
N SER A 105 -10.48 7.23 -18.89
CA SER A 105 -11.68 7.98 -19.26
C SER A 105 -12.77 7.97 -18.20
N THR A 106 -12.79 6.93 -17.34
CA THR A 106 -13.83 6.81 -16.30
C THR A 106 -13.24 6.40 -14.95
N LYS A 107 -13.91 6.82 -13.87
CA LYS A 107 -13.59 6.42 -12.49
C LYS A 107 -13.59 4.91 -12.30
N THR A 108 -14.53 4.22 -12.94
CA THR A 108 -14.61 2.75 -12.88
C THR A 108 -13.36 2.09 -13.47
N ASN A 109 -12.86 2.58 -14.61
CA ASN A 109 -11.63 2.08 -15.22
C ASN A 109 -10.40 2.44 -14.37
N PHE A 110 -10.37 3.62 -13.76
CA PHE A 110 -9.35 4.02 -12.82
C PHE A 110 -9.29 3.07 -11.60
N GLN A 111 -10.43 2.79 -10.98
CA GLN A 111 -10.51 1.94 -9.79
C GLN A 111 -10.13 0.48 -10.05
N LYS A 112 -10.25 0.00 -11.29
CA LYS A 112 -9.81 -1.34 -11.72
C LYS A 112 -8.30 -1.44 -11.97
N ARG A 113 -7.57 -0.32 -12.05
CA ARG A 113 -6.11 -0.36 -12.18
C ARG A 113 -5.48 -1.04 -10.97
N LEU A 114 -4.36 -1.69 -11.20
CA LEU A 114 -3.62 -2.39 -10.16
C LEU A 114 -2.27 -1.72 -9.94
N SER A 115 -2.00 -1.36 -8.71
CA SER A 115 -0.63 -1.11 -8.26
C SER A 115 0.10 -2.46 -8.13
N HIS A 116 1.36 -2.49 -8.55
CA HIS A 116 2.20 -3.69 -8.51
C HIS A 116 3.37 -3.49 -7.54
N LEU A 117 3.50 -4.36 -6.53
CA LEU A 117 4.56 -4.26 -5.51
C LEU A 117 5.96 -4.24 -6.15
N LYS A 118 6.18 -5.03 -7.21
CA LYS A 118 7.46 -5.09 -7.94
C LYS A 118 7.91 -3.77 -8.57
N ASN A 119 6.99 -2.84 -8.81
CA ASN A 119 7.29 -1.53 -9.39
C ASN A 119 7.73 -0.50 -8.35
N ASN A 120 7.64 -0.86 -7.06
CA ASN A 120 8.05 -0.01 -5.95
C ASN A 120 9.52 -0.22 -5.57
N THR A 121 10.09 0.77 -4.89
CA THR A 121 11.36 0.67 -4.19
C THR A 121 11.21 1.20 -2.77
N THR A 122 12.18 0.97 -1.89
CA THR A 122 12.16 1.48 -0.51
C THR A 122 12.09 3.00 -0.45
N SER A 123 12.63 3.71 -1.44
CA SER A 123 12.62 5.18 -1.55
C SER A 123 11.47 5.73 -2.40
N ARG A 124 10.75 4.89 -3.11
CA ARG A 124 9.69 5.30 -4.06
C ARG A 124 8.55 4.30 -4.03
N MET A 125 7.58 4.54 -3.14
CA MET A 125 6.38 3.72 -3.02
C MET A 125 5.19 4.43 -3.65
N GLU A 126 4.37 3.69 -4.38
CA GLU A 126 3.14 4.19 -4.95
C GLU A 126 2.13 4.55 -3.85
N MET A 127 1.48 5.71 -4.02
CA MET A 127 0.51 6.25 -3.06
C MET A 127 -0.73 6.72 -3.78
N LEU A 128 -1.84 6.73 -3.07
CA LEU A 128 -3.14 7.21 -3.56
C LEU A 128 -3.83 8.05 -2.49
N GLY A 129 -4.50 9.11 -2.93
CA GLY A 129 -5.42 9.87 -2.10
C GLY A 129 -6.60 10.37 -2.93
N SER A 130 -7.71 10.68 -2.25
CA SER A 130 -8.86 11.27 -2.92
C SER A 130 -9.61 12.25 -2.01
N VAL A 131 -10.35 13.16 -2.63
CA VAL A 131 -11.20 14.11 -1.93
C VAL A 131 -12.32 14.58 -2.86
N SER A 132 -13.52 14.78 -2.30
CA SER A 132 -14.63 15.40 -3.00
C SER A 132 -14.64 16.91 -2.77
N LYS A 133 -14.93 17.70 -3.82
CA LYS A 133 -14.96 19.15 -3.77
C LYS A 133 -16.10 19.69 -4.63
N THR A 134 -16.83 20.67 -4.11
CA THR A 134 -17.70 21.51 -4.92
C THR A 134 -16.89 22.71 -5.42
N VAL A 135 -16.78 22.83 -6.73
CA VAL A 135 -16.01 23.85 -7.45
C VAL A 135 -16.94 24.96 -7.86
N ALA A 136 -16.69 26.18 -7.39
CA ALA A 136 -17.40 27.39 -7.78
C ALA A 136 -16.66 28.11 -8.91
N ALA A 137 -17.29 29.11 -9.50
CA ALA A 137 -16.65 29.97 -10.49
C ALA A 137 -15.39 30.65 -9.92
N GLY A 138 -14.35 30.79 -10.74
CA GLY A 138 -13.10 31.43 -10.35
C GLY A 138 -12.06 30.45 -9.78
N ALA A 139 -11.24 30.90 -8.84
CA ALA A 139 -10.16 30.11 -8.25
C ALA A 139 -10.67 29.23 -7.10
N ASN A 140 -10.32 27.98 -7.14
CA ASN A 140 -10.60 27.01 -6.08
C ASN A 140 -9.31 26.27 -5.71
N SER A 141 -9.24 25.79 -4.47
CA SER A 141 -8.13 24.94 -4.02
C SER A 141 -8.63 23.73 -3.25
N VAL A 142 -7.83 22.66 -3.27
CA VAL A 142 -8.08 21.45 -2.52
C VAL A 142 -6.75 20.79 -2.12
N SER A 143 -6.73 20.16 -0.95
CA SER A 143 -5.58 19.39 -0.48
C SER A 143 -5.94 17.92 -0.44
N ILE A 144 -5.09 17.07 -1.01
CA ILE A 144 -5.25 15.62 -1.03
C ILE A 144 -4.13 14.99 -0.20
N ALA A 145 -4.51 14.29 0.87
CA ALA A 145 -3.61 13.48 1.66
C ALA A 145 -3.47 12.10 1.01
N VAL A 146 -2.26 11.73 0.62
CA VAL A 146 -1.98 10.43 0.00
C VAL A 146 -1.50 9.40 1.04
N LYS A 147 -1.82 8.13 0.79
CA LYS A 147 -1.46 6.96 1.60
C LYS A 147 -0.77 5.93 0.73
N ARG A 148 0.20 5.20 1.29
CA ARG A 148 0.92 4.12 0.59
C ARG A 148 0.02 2.92 0.34
N PHE A 149 0.14 2.29 -0.81
CA PHE A 149 -0.48 0.98 -1.06
C PHE A 149 0.16 -0.10 -0.18
N ALA A 150 1.46 0.00 0.06
CA ALA A 150 2.19 -0.95 0.88
C ALA A 150 1.92 -0.79 2.38
N SER A 151 2.00 -1.90 3.11
CA SER A 151 2.31 -1.95 4.53
C SER A 151 3.80 -2.20 4.74
N LYS A 152 4.32 -1.75 5.89
CA LYS A 152 5.68 -2.00 6.35
C LYS A 152 5.68 -3.04 7.46
N VAL A 153 6.51 -4.08 7.32
CA VAL A 153 6.77 -5.08 8.36
C VAL A 153 8.19 -4.86 8.86
N GLN A 154 8.32 -4.61 10.16
CA GLN A 154 9.59 -4.26 10.79
C GLN A 154 9.91 -5.22 11.92
N ILE A 155 11.16 -5.72 11.96
CA ILE A 155 11.70 -6.43 13.10
C ILE A 155 12.97 -5.72 13.58
N ASN A 156 13.02 -5.34 14.87
CA ASN A 156 14.10 -4.51 15.41
C ASN A 156 15.19 -5.35 16.08
N LYS A 157 14.84 -6.51 16.62
CA LYS A 157 15.75 -7.34 17.41
C LYS A 157 15.40 -8.80 17.34
N ILE A 158 16.41 -9.66 17.30
CA ILE A 158 16.29 -11.11 17.41
C ILE A 158 17.21 -11.58 18.53
N THR A 159 16.65 -12.32 19.52
CA THR A 159 17.38 -12.75 20.71
C THR A 159 17.24 -14.24 20.91
N PRO A 160 18.34 -15.03 20.80
CA PRO A 160 18.33 -16.43 21.24
C PRO A 160 18.15 -16.48 22.78
N ALA A 161 17.22 -17.31 23.24
CA ALA A 161 16.93 -17.52 24.65
C ALA A 161 16.48 -18.97 24.89
N PHE A 162 17.22 -19.93 24.31
CA PHE A 162 16.84 -21.34 24.36
C PHE A 162 16.66 -21.86 25.79
N ALA A 163 15.54 -22.51 26.04
CA ALA A 163 15.25 -23.14 27.33
C ALA A 163 16.15 -24.37 27.57
N ALA A 164 16.35 -25.20 26.54
CA ALA A 164 17.11 -26.43 26.62
C ALA A 164 18.63 -26.17 26.72
N PRO A 165 19.36 -26.70 27.74
CA PRO A 165 20.82 -26.54 27.85
C PRO A 165 21.58 -27.01 26.61
N ALA A 166 21.14 -28.13 25.99
CA ALA A 166 21.77 -28.65 24.76
C ALA A 166 21.77 -27.61 23.61
N HIS A 167 20.67 -26.88 23.44
CA HIS A 167 20.57 -25.86 22.38
C HIS A 167 21.40 -24.62 22.71
N ARG A 168 21.59 -24.28 23.98
CA ARG A 168 22.47 -23.19 24.41
C ARG A 168 23.96 -23.44 24.15
N ALA A 169 24.35 -24.71 24.02
CA ALA A 169 25.72 -25.12 23.71
C ALA A 169 25.96 -25.29 22.20
N MET A 170 25.00 -24.94 21.35
CA MET A 170 25.11 -25.02 19.89
C MET A 170 25.31 -23.61 19.29
N GLU A 171 26.06 -23.56 18.20
CA GLU A 171 26.16 -22.32 17.41
C GLU A 171 24.80 -22.02 16.74
N PHE A 172 24.33 -20.80 16.91
CA PHE A 172 23.09 -20.31 16.31
C PHE A 172 23.38 -19.12 15.41
N LYS A 173 22.98 -19.22 14.14
CA LYS A 173 23.22 -18.19 13.11
C LYS A 173 21.93 -17.74 12.48
N LEU A 174 21.85 -16.46 12.18
CA LEU A 174 20.85 -15.89 11.28
C LEU A 174 21.29 -16.06 9.82
N VAL A 175 20.39 -16.52 8.98
CA VAL A 175 20.59 -16.73 7.53
C VAL A 175 19.86 -15.66 6.72
N GLY A 176 18.72 -15.19 7.21
CA GLY A 176 17.96 -14.14 6.56
C GLY A 176 16.63 -13.86 7.24
N VAL A 177 16.05 -12.73 6.87
CA VAL A 177 14.71 -12.28 7.26
C VAL A 177 13.94 -11.97 5.99
N TYR A 178 12.73 -12.51 5.83
CA TYR A 178 11.93 -12.29 4.63
C TYR A 178 10.44 -12.52 4.88
N LEU A 179 9.62 -12.01 3.96
CA LEU A 179 8.19 -12.28 3.91
C LEU A 179 7.90 -13.44 2.96
N ILE A 180 6.92 -14.26 3.31
CA ILE A 180 6.34 -15.28 2.43
C ILE A 180 4.85 -15.05 2.27
N ASN A 181 4.26 -15.62 1.20
CA ASN A 181 2.86 -15.50 0.86
C ASN A 181 2.45 -14.03 0.70
N VAL A 182 3.24 -13.27 -0.05
CA VAL A 182 3.04 -11.83 -0.23
C VAL A 182 2.16 -11.58 -1.44
N ASN A 183 1.04 -10.88 -1.23
CA ASN A 183 0.23 -10.37 -2.33
C ASN A 183 1.01 -9.26 -3.07
N GLY A 184 1.12 -9.40 -4.38
CA GLY A 184 1.90 -8.52 -5.24
C GLY A 184 1.11 -7.44 -5.95
N THR A 185 -0.24 -7.40 -5.79
CA THR A 185 -1.12 -6.41 -6.44
C THR A 185 -2.11 -5.81 -5.47
N CYS A 186 -2.48 -4.56 -5.71
CA CYS A 186 -3.53 -3.87 -4.96
C CYS A 186 -4.33 -2.97 -5.92
N PRO A 187 -5.67 -3.05 -5.94
CA PRO A 187 -6.48 -2.17 -6.78
C PRO A 187 -6.41 -0.72 -6.29
N TYR A 188 -6.67 0.22 -7.21
CA TYR A 188 -6.69 1.65 -6.88
C TYR A 188 -7.87 2.07 -5.98
N THR A 189 -8.71 1.14 -5.57
CA THR A 189 -9.64 1.32 -4.45
C THR A 189 -8.96 1.22 -3.09
N MET A 190 -7.71 0.72 -3.03
CA MET A 190 -6.97 0.35 -1.80
C MET A 190 -7.70 -0.70 -0.93
N ILE A 191 -8.74 -1.32 -1.45
CA ILE A 191 -9.48 -2.39 -0.79
C ILE A 191 -9.12 -3.70 -1.48
N PRO A 192 -8.43 -4.63 -0.80
CA PRO A 192 -8.06 -5.89 -1.40
C PRO A 192 -9.31 -6.71 -1.76
N THR A 193 -9.42 -7.11 -3.00
CA THR A 193 -10.41 -8.09 -3.44
C THR A 193 -9.82 -9.48 -3.22
N GLY A 194 -10.56 -10.36 -2.51
CA GLY A 194 -10.04 -11.60 -1.96
C GLY A 194 -9.51 -12.66 -2.95
N ALA A 195 -9.76 -12.54 -4.23
CA ALA A 195 -9.23 -13.47 -5.23
C ALA A 195 -8.20 -12.74 -6.10
N SER A 196 -6.94 -12.98 -5.84
CA SER A 196 -5.85 -12.54 -6.67
C SER A 196 -5.41 -13.68 -7.58
N GLU A 197 -5.08 -13.36 -8.83
CA GLU A 197 -4.49 -14.34 -9.74
C GLU A 197 -3.21 -14.92 -9.13
N SER A 198 -2.98 -16.22 -9.32
CA SER A 198 -1.83 -16.94 -8.73
C SER A 198 -0.47 -16.35 -9.10
N THR A 199 -0.41 -15.57 -10.18
CA THR A 199 0.78 -14.87 -10.67
C THR A 199 1.14 -13.62 -9.86
N SER A 200 0.22 -13.09 -9.06
CA SER A 200 0.39 -11.87 -8.27
C SER A 200 0.95 -12.11 -6.87
N TRP A 201 1.37 -13.33 -6.56
CA TRP A 201 1.90 -13.69 -5.25
C TRP A 201 3.39 -14.00 -5.30
N TYR A 202 4.14 -13.45 -4.34
CA TYR A 202 5.58 -13.63 -4.20
C TYR A 202 5.92 -14.53 -3.01
N ASN A 203 7.09 -15.20 -3.06
CA ASN A 203 7.59 -16.11 -2.04
C ASN A 203 6.51 -17.10 -1.56
N LYS A 204 5.86 -17.80 -2.49
CA LYS A 204 4.80 -18.78 -2.19
C LYS A 204 5.34 -19.88 -1.30
N ARG A 205 4.91 -19.93 -0.04
CA ARG A 205 5.29 -20.89 1.02
C ARG A 205 6.78 -20.92 1.38
N LYS A 206 7.67 -20.30 0.61
CA LYS A 206 9.12 -20.29 0.86
C LYS A 206 9.78 -19.11 0.15
N TYR A 207 11.01 -18.83 0.54
CA TYR A 207 11.85 -17.90 -0.20
C TYR A 207 12.05 -18.36 -1.65
N VAL A 208 11.89 -17.42 -2.59
CA VAL A 208 12.17 -17.62 -4.02
C VAL A 208 13.11 -16.51 -4.47
N SER A 209 14.28 -16.87 -4.98
CA SER A 209 15.25 -15.91 -5.50
C SER A 209 14.68 -15.17 -6.73
N GLY A 210 14.73 -13.85 -6.73
CA GLY A 210 14.20 -13.02 -7.82
C GLY A 210 12.81 -12.46 -7.56
N ASP A 211 12.03 -13.00 -6.63
CA ASP A 211 10.71 -12.49 -6.27
C ASP A 211 10.85 -11.19 -5.45
N CYS A 212 10.69 -10.02 -6.09
CA CYS A 212 10.59 -8.71 -5.40
C CYS A 212 11.60 -8.51 -4.24
N ASN A 213 12.83 -9.02 -4.40
CA ASN A 213 13.80 -9.31 -3.33
C ASN A 213 14.11 -8.13 -2.41
N HIS A 214 14.28 -6.92 -2.98
CA HIS A 214 14.67 -5.73 -2.23
C HIS A 214 13.55 -5.17 -1.33
N LEU A 215 12.30 -5.64 -1.48
CA LEU A 215 11.16 -5.21 -0.67
C LEU A 215 10.73 -6.27 0.34
N ILE A 216 10.85 -7.55 -0.01
CA ILE A 216 10.30 -8.65 0.79
C ILE A 216 11.37 -9.57 1.38
N THR A 217 12.65 -9.33 1.10
CA THR A 217 13.73 -10.23 1.50
C THR A 217 14.98 -9.45 1.90
N ASP A 218 15.56 -9.86 3.02
CA ASP A 218 16.89 -9.47 3.47
C ASP A 218 17.65 -10.74 3.90
N LYS A 219 18.25 -11.41 2.90
CA LYS A 219 19.09 -12.59 3.13
C LYS A 219 20.56 -12.17 3.25
N PHE A 220 21.21 -12.69 4.27
CA PHE A 220 22.61 -12.38 4.51
C PHE A 220 23.52 -13.13 3.51
N SER A 221 24.48 -12.43 2.95
CA SER A 221 25.52 -13.04 2.11
C SER A 221 26.39 -14.02 2.93
N THR A 222 26.56 -13.72 4.21
CA THR A 222 27.23 -14.58 5.19
C THR A 222 26.37 -14.65 6.44
N PRO A 223 25.99 -15.87 6.91
CA PRO A 223 25.19 -16.03 8.12
C PRO A 223 25.84 -15.37 9.35
N VAL A 224 25.02 -14.69 10.16
CA VAL A 224 25.48 -13.93 11.33
C VAL A 224 25.38 -14.79 12.58
N VAL A 225 26.50 -15.04 13.26
CA VAL A 225 26.52 -15.79 14.54
C VAL A 225 25.94 -14.88 15.65
N ILE A 226 24.87 -15.35 16.30
CA ILE A 226 24.23 -14.65 17.43
C ILE A 226 24.23 -15.47 18.73
N GLN A 227 24.68 -16.72 18.66
CA GLN A 227 25.04 -17.54 19.82
C GLN A 227 26.20 -18.46 19.42
N THR A 228 27.24 -18.51 20.26
CA THR A 228 28.40 -19.38 20.05
C THR A 228 28.20 -20.76 20.73
N THR A 229 29.05 -21.71 20.40
CA THR A 229 29.10 -23.04 21.07
C THR A 229 29.46 -22.93 22.55
N ALA A 230 30.11 -21.86 22.98
CA ALA A 230 30.37 -21.56 24.40
C ALA A 230 29.13 -20.95 25.12
N GLY A 231 27.99 -20.85 24.47
CA GLY A 231 26.77 -20.31 25.03
C GLY A 231 26.74 -18.78 25.15
N VAL A 232 27.71 -18.07 24.58
CA VAL A 232 27.71 -16.60 24.56
C VAL A 232 26.64 -16.13 23.56
N VAL A 233 25.71 -15.34 24.02
CA VAL A 233 24.60 -14.76 23.23
C VAL A 233 24.90 -13.30 22.92
N THR A 234 24.86 -12.94 21.62
CA THR A 234 24.91 -11.57 21.13
C THR A 234 23.64 -11.29 20.36
N PRO A 235 22.63 -10.63 20.96
CA PRO A 235 21.38 -10.33 20.25
C PRO A 235 21.64 -9.53 18.97
N TYR A 236 20.96 -9.90 17.90
CA TYR A 236 21.00 -9.16 16.65
C TYR A 236 20.04 -7.97 16.74
N SER A 237 20.54 -6.74 16.59
CA SER A 237 19.79 -5.51 16.80
C SER A 237 19.77 -4.57 15.59
N THR A 238 20.17 -5.05 14.41
CA THR A 238 19.99 -4.29 13.16
C THR A 238 18.54 -4.47 12.69
N PRO A 239 17.76 -3.38 12.55
CA PRO A 239 16.39 -3.47 12.09
C PRO A 239 16.30 -3.93 10.63
N HIS A 240 15.30 -4.75 10.32
CA HIS A 240 14.90 -5.11 8.97
C HIS A 240 13.55 -4.46 8.65
N TYR A 241 13.45 -3.91 7.44
CA TYR A 241 12.26 -3.26 6.92
C TYR A 241 11.82 -3.97 5.65
N LEU A 242 10.66 -4.63 5.70
CA LEU A 242 10.08 -5.37 4.60
C LEU A 242 8.72 -4.79 4.26
N TYR A 243 8.23 -5.02 3.04
CA TYR A 243 7.00 -4.38 2.57
C TYR A 243 6.12 -5.40 1.89
N CYS A 244 4.81 -5.30 2.08
CA CYS A 244 3.83 -6.14 1.41
C CYS A 244 2.57 -5.34 1.07
N TYR A 245 1.79 -5.84 0.14
CA TYR A 245 0.47 -5.29 -0.13
C TYR A 245 -0.60 -5.93 0.76
N PRO A 246 -1.79 -5.31 0.87
CA PRO A 246 -2.90 -5.84 1.64
C PRO A 246 -3.20 -7.29 1.29
N ASN A 247 -3.43 -8.09 2.33
CA ASN A 247 -3.79 -9.49 2.21
C ASN A 247 -4.98 -9.79 3.14
N PRO A 248 -6.19 -10.04 2.63
CA PRO A 248 -7.38 -10.27 3.44
C PRO A 248 -7.47 -11.71 3.98
N ILE A 249 -6.52 -12.60 3.64
CA ILE A 249 -6.57 -14.00 4.03
C ILE A 249 -6.31 -14.15 5.54
N THR A 250 -7.26 -14.75 6.24
CA THR A 250 -7.21 -14.97 7.69
C THR A 250 -6.98 -16.43 8.07
N THR A 251 -7.12 -17.35 7.12
CA THR A 251 -7.00 -18.79 7.36
C THR A 251 -6.30 -19.46 6.17
N ASP A 252 -5.32 -20.30 6.46
CA ASP A 252 -4.68 -21.11 5.43
C ASP A 252 -5.54 -22.31 5.07
N VAL A 253 -5.69 -22.55 3.78
CA VAL A 253 -6.30 -23.78 3.29
C VAL A 253 -5.22 -24.84 3.15
N SER A 254 -5.45 -26.01 3.74
CA SER A 254 -4.55 -27.17 3.61
C SER A 254 -4.76 -27.83 2.24
N THR A 255 -3.91 -27.45 1.27
CA THR A 255 -3.93 -28.02 -0.08
C THR A 255 -2.53 -28.42 -0.51
N THR A 256 -2.43 -29.42 -1.39
CA THR A 256 -1.15 -29.80 -2.02
C THR A 256 -0.75 -28.80 -3.10
N THR A 257 -1.73 -28.16 -3.75
CA THR A 257 -1.55 -27.09 -4.72
C THR A 257 -1.47 -25.74 -4.03
N TRP A 258 -0.95 -24.72 -4.72
CA TRP A 258 -0.93 -23.36 -4.22
C TRP A 258 -2.36 -22.83 -4.04
N SER A 259 -2.59 -22.15 -2.91
CA SER A 259 -3.76 -21.29 -2.65
C SER A 259 -3.28 -20.07 -1.90
N GLU A 260 -4.07 -18.99 -1.93
CA GLU A 260 -3.83 -17.78 -1.15
C GLU A 260 -3.72 -18.12 0.33
N ARG A 261 -2.76 -17.49 1.01
CA ARG A 261 -2.38 -17.82 2.38
C ARG A 261 -2.12 -16.57 3.21
N ILE A 262 -2.07 -16.73 4.52
CA ILE A 262 -1.65 -15.68 5.44
C ILE A 262 -0.20 -15.28 5.12
N SER A 263 0.05 -13.97 5.01
CA SER A 263 1.41 -13.44 4.89
C SER A 263 2.18 -13.65 6.20
N ARG A 264 3.43 -14.07 6.11
CA ARG A 264 4.29 -14.33 7.28
C ARG A 264 5.63 -13.64 7.16
N LEU A 265 6.10 -13.12 8.29
CA LEU A 265 7.51 -12.79 8.49
C LEU A 265 8.24 -14.07 8.90
N VAL A 266 9.32 -14.39 8.23
CA VAL A 266 10.16 -15.56 8.49
C VAL A 266 11.55 -15.12 8.88
N VAL A 267 12.06 -15.65 9.99
CA VAL A 267 13.48 -15.62 10.35
C VAL A 267 14.06 -17.00 10.08
N GLU A 268 14.94 -17.08 9.09
CA GLU A 268 15.67 -18.31 8.73
C GLU A 268 16.99 -18.37 9.48
N THR A 269 17.27 -19.51 10.06
CA THR A 269 18.41 -19.70 10.97
C THR A 269 19.07 -21.06 10.78
N THR A 270 20.26 -21.23 11.37
CA THR A 270 20.83 -22.56 11.62
C THR A 270 21.19 -22.72 13.09
N LEU A 271 20.89 -23.89 13.68
CA LEU A 271 21.32 -24.30 15.00
C LEU A 271 22.14 -25.60 14.88
N GLY A 272 23.40 -25.57 15.26
CA GLY A 272 24.30 -26.72 15.10
C GLY A 272 24.40 -27.23 13.65
N GLY A 273 24.24 -26.36 12.66
CA GLY A 273 24.24 -26.70 11.23
C GLY A 273 22.88 -27.11 10.65
N THR A 274 21.86 -27.35 11.48
CA THR A 274 20.50 -27.68 11.01
C THR A 274 19.68 -26.40 10.81
N THR A 275 18.98 -26.29 9.67
CA THR A 275 18.14 -25.14 9.34
C THR A 275 16.82 -25.19 10.07
N TYR A 276 16.41 -24.04 10.63
CA TYR A 276 15.12 -23.84 11.29
C TYR A 276 14.50 -22.51 10.84
N TYR A 277 13.17 -22.48 10.80
CA TYR A 277 12.38 -21.30 10.44
C TYR A 277 11.50 -20.87 11.60
N TYR A 278 11.50 -19.58 11.89
CA TYR A 278 10.64 -18.94 12.89
C TYR A 278 9.71 -17.99 12.18
N SER A 279 8.46 -18.43 12.02
CA SER A 279 7.46 -17.72 11.21
C SER A 279 6.41 -17.06 12.11
N VAL A 280 6.13 -15.78 11.86
CA VAL A 280 5.09 -14.99 12.54
C VAL A 280 4.06 -14.55 11.52
N ASN A 281 2.78 -14.82 11.80
CA ASN A 281 1.69 -14.34 10.96
C ASN A 281 1.61 -12.82 11.01
N ILE A 282 1.46 -12.17 9.86
CA ILE A 282 1.11 -10.75 9.78
C ILE A 282 -0.41 -10.68 9.62
N PRO A 283 -1.15 -10.21 10.64
CA PRO A 283 -2.60 -10.27 10.61
C PRO A 283 -3.15 -9.28 9.59
N THR A 284 -3.77 -9.81 8.52
CA THR A 284 -4.45 -9.03 7.46
C THR A 284 -3.74 -7.72 7.12
N PRO A 285 -2.56 -7.76 6.45
CA PRO A 285 -1.87 -6.54 6.04
C PRO A 285 -2.80 -5.54 5.37
N GLN A 286 -2.72 -4.27 5.79
CA GLN A 286 -3.54 -3.17 5.28
C GLN A 286 -2.66 -2.11 4.62
N CYS A 287 -3.20 -1.38 3.64
CA CYS A 287 -2.51 -0.21 3.09
C CYS A 287 -2.07 0.74 4.21
N ASN A 288 -0.92 1.36 4.03
CA ASN A 288 -0.41 2.42 4.90
C ASN A 288 -0.30 2.04 6.41
N THR A 289 0.01 0.77 6.70
CA THR A 289 0.09 0.24 8.07
C THR A 289 1.49 -0.29 8.37
N VAL A 290 1.96 -0.10 9.60
CA VAL A 290 3.24 -0.61 10.09
C VAL A 290 2.98 -1.75 11.08
N TYR A 291 3.59 -2.90 10.82
CA TYR A 291 3.61 -4.09 11.66
C TYR A 291 5.01 -4.20 12.25
N GLN A 292 5.15 -3.92 13.56
CA GLN A 292 6.45 -3.84 14.22
C GLN A 292 6.62 -4.95 15.26
N ILE A 293 7.70 -5.73 15.11
CA ILE A 293 8.21 -6.64 16.12
C ILE A 293 9.42 -5.98 16.79
N THR A 294 9.24 -5.58 18.07
CA THR A 294 10.31 -4.94 18.84
C THR A 294 11.44 -5.92 19.16
N ASN A 295 11.10 -7.14 19.54
CA ASN A 295 12.07 -8.20 19.82
C ASN A 295 11.43 -9.57 19.59
N MET A 296 12.08 -10.40 18.79
CA MET A 296 11.75 -11.80 18.61
C MET A 296 12.65 -12.64 19.52
N LYS A 297 12.10 -13.19 20.58
CA LYS A 297 12.80 -14.11 21.50
C LYS A 297 12.61 -15.55 21.04
N ILE A 298 13.69 -16.23 20.71
CA ILE A 298 13.73 -17.63 20.26
C ILE A 298 14.06 -18.52 21.45
N THR A 299 13.08 -19.30 21.93
CA THR A 299 13.14 -20.08 23.17
C THR A 299 13.23 -21.59 22.93
N GLY A 300 12.85 -22.06 21.74
CA GLY A 300 12.88 -23.47 21.35
C GLY A 300 13.24 -23.66 19.88
N LEU A 301 13.07 -24.87 19.37
CA LEU A 301 13.31 -25.17 17.96
C LEU A 301 12.23 -24.55 17.08
N GLY A 302 12.63 -24.05 15.93
CA GLY A 302 11.75 -23.63 14.86
C GLY A 302 11.16 -24.82 14.08
N THR A 303 10.51 -24.53 12.97
CA THR A 303 9.96 -25.51 12.04
C THR A 303 10.99 -25.87 10.96
N ASP A 304 10.79 -26.98 10.28
CA ASP A 304 11.59 -27.46 9.15
C ASP A 304 11.18 -26.77 7.81
N THR A 305 10.03 -26.09 7.81
CA THR A 305 9.53 -25.36 6.64
C THR A 305 9.08 -23.96 7.04
N PRO A 306 9.28 -22.93 6.19
CA PRO A 306 8.93 -21.55 6.54
C PRO A 306 7.42 -21.28 6.58
N ASP A 307 6.60 -22.13 5.96
CA ASP A 307 5.13 -22.00 5.93
C ASP A 307 4.42 -22.69 7.10
N ALA A 308 5.15 -23.44 7.92
CA ALA A 308 4.60 -24.07 9.10
C ALA A 308 4.46 -23.08 10.27
N VAL A 309 3.45 -23.32 11.11
CA VAL A 309 3.26 -22.52 12.33
C VAL A 309 4.25 -22.99 13.41
N VAL A 310 4.99 -22.07 13.99
CA VAL A 310 5.92 -22.36 15.09
C VAL A 310 5.13 -22.83 16.32
N GLN A 311 5.63 -23.88 16.98
CA GLN A 311 4.98 -24.42 18.17
C GLN A 311 4.97 -23.39 19.31
N LYS A 312 3.87 -23.37 20.07
CA LYS A 312 3.73 -22.53 21.26
C LYS A 312 4.86 -22.83 22.26
N GLY A 313 5.52 -21.77 22.73
CA GLY A 313 6.67 -21.88 23.65
C GLY A 313 8.04 -21.92 22.98
N SER A 314 8.12 -22.10 21.65
CA SER A 314 9.39 -21.98 20.92
C SER A 314 9.74 -20.55 20.51
N LEU A 315 8.77 -19.65 20.55
CA LEU A 315 8.89 -18.26 20.13
C LEU A 315 8.08 -17.37 21.07
N SER A 316 8.64 -16.22 21.44
CA SER A 316 7.92 -15.14 22.14
C SER A 316 8.08 -13.85 21.34
N VAL A 317 6.98 -13.30 20.89
CA VAL A 317 6.92 -12.12 20.02
C VAL A 317 5.76 -11.24 20.43
N SER A 318 6.00 -9.94 20.53
CA SER A 318 4.97 -8.90 20.61
C SER A 318 4.97 -8.15 19.27
N LEU A 319 3.82 -8.11 18.61
CA LEU A 319 3.62 -7.42 17.35
C LEU A 319 2.75 -6.18 17.58
N THR A 320 3.31 -5.01 17.32
CA THR A 320 2.58 -3.74 17.36
C THR A 320 2.12 -3.38 15.95
N VAL A 321 0.83 -3.08 15.82
CA VAL A 321 0.23 -2.63 14.54
C VAL A 321 -0.10 -1.15 14.67
N THR A 322 0.42 -0.34 13.74
CA THR A 322 0.30 1.12 13.78
C THR A 322 -0.10 1.63 12.40
N ASP A 323 -1.04 2.57 12.34
CA ASP A 323 -1.28 3.31 11.10
C ASP A 323 -0.02 4.14 10.77
N TRP A 324 0.46 4.04 9.54
CA TRP A 324 1.69 4.69 9.11
C TRP A 324 1.59 6.22 9.13
N SER A 325 0.39 6.78 8.94
CA SER A 325 0.14 8.22 8.92
C SER A 325 -0.29 8.79 10.27
N THR A 326 -1.02 8.05 11.12
CA THR A 326 -1.66 8.60 12.34
C THR A 326 -1.04 8.11 13.65
N GLY A 327 -0.21 7.05 13.62
CA GLY A 327 0.47 6.53 14.81
C GLY A 327 -0.43 5.82 15.82
N PHE A 328 -1.67 5.47 15.47
CA PHE A 328 -2.54 4.65 16.33
C PHE A 328 -1.99 3.21 16.39
N SER A 329 -1.84 2.64 17.58
CA SER A 329 -1.24 1.32 17.78
C SER A 329 -2.20 0.33 18.43
N LYS A 330 -2.14 -0.94 17.97
CA LYS A 330 -2.76 -2.10 18.60
C LYS A 330 -1.70 -3.17 18.80
N GLU A 331 -1.61 -3.75 20.01
CA GLU A 331 -0.70 -4.84 20.32
C GLU A 331 -1.38 -6.20 20.13
N VAL A 332 -0.64 -7.14 19.54
CA VAL A 332 -1.07 -8.53 19.34
C VAL A 332 0.03 -9.44 19.90
N GLU A 333 -0.28 -10.27 20.90
CA GLU A 333 0.64 -11.27 21.45
C GLU A 333 0.49 -12.61 20.72
N TYR A 334 1.62 -13.32 20.57
CA TYR A 334 1.72 -14.67 19.95
C TYR A 334 2.27 -15.70 20.91
#